data_81216a64da0343c9ad5d3e60da3876e8
#
_entry.id   81216a64da0343c9ad5d3e60da3876e8
#
_cell.length_a   1.000
_cell.length_b   1.000
_cell.length_c   1.000
_cell.angle_alpha   90.00
_cell.angle_beta   90.00
_cell.angle_gamma   90.00
#
_symmetry.space_group_name_H-M   'P 1'
#
loop_
_entity.id
_entity.type
_entity.pdbx_description
1 polymer ?
#
loop_
_entity_poly.entity_id
_entity_poly.type
_entity_poly.pdbx_seq_one_letter_code
_entity_poly.pdbx_strand_id
1 'polypeptide(L)'
;MEKYEKIAQELGVSLKQIDTVLTLTAEGSTIPFIARYRKDATGNLDEVAIKAIIDMDKSLTALADRKETVLAKIEELGKLTPALKEAIEQAEKLADVEELYLPYKEKRRTKATIAREAGLFPLARMILQDQKDLERAAEEFLSEAFPTVKDAISGAIDILVEAIAEDPQLRNLTYQEIRKHSLITSSLKDESKDEKQVFQIYYDFSEKIANMQGYRTLALNRGEKLGVLKVGFEHPVDRLIRHFEARFKSKNGYIEEVISQALKKKMLPAMERRIRTELTEVAEDGAIQLFSENLRHLLLIAPLKGRVVLGFDPAFRTGAKLAVVDQTGKMLTTQVIYPVAPAKAAQIEAAKEELKRLIRQYSVEIIAIGNGTASRESEAFVAEVLKEVPNVSYVIVNESGASVYSASELARHEFPELTVEKRSAISIARRLQDPLAELVKIDPKSIGVGQYQHDVSQKKLSESLDFVVDTVVNQVGVNINTASPALLSHVAGLNKTISENIVKYREEEGVITSRAQIKKVPRLGSKAF
;
A
#
# COMPACT_ATOMS: atom_id res chain seq x y z
N MET A 1 21.65 -15.98 15.62
CA MET A 1 21.02 -16.08 16.95
C MET A 1 20.31 -14.79 17.30
N GLU A 2 21.01 -13.67 17.32
CA GLU A 2 20.47 -12.33 17.65
C GLU A 2 19.22 -11.92 16.82
N LYS A 3 19.20 -12.23 15.51
CA LYS A 3 18.02 -11.96 14.64
C LYS A 3 16.76 -12.67 15.14
N TYR A 4 16.85 -13.94 15.48
CA TYR A 4 15.71 -14.73 15.96
C TYR A 4 15.27 -14.34 17.36
N GLU A 5 16.22 -13.93 18.21
CA GLU A 5 15.92 -13.40 19.54
C GLU A 5 15.09 -12.10 19.46
N LYS A 6 15.44 -11.23 18.50
CA LYS A 6 14.66 -10.00 18.25
C LYS A 6 13.24 -10.32 17.76
N ILE A 7 13.08 -11.25 16.81
CA ILE A 7 11.75 -11.70 16.35
C ILE A 7 10.96 -12.30 17.51
N ALA A 8 11.58 -13.14 18.33
CA ALA A 8 10.96 -13.78 19.49
C ALA A 8 10.44 -12.75 20.50
N GLN A 9 11.25 -11.75 20.78
CA GLN A 9 10.90 -10.68 21.72
C GLN A 9 9.75 -9.80 21.21
N GLU A 10 9.80 -9.38 19.94
CA GLU A 10 8.79 -8.47 19.38
C GLU A 10 7.44 -9.15 19.13
N LEU A 11 7.46 -10.41 18.71
CA LEU A 11 6.23 -11.14 18.37
C LEU A 11 5.72 -12.06 19.49
N GLY A 12 6.47 -12.21 20.59
CA GLY A 12 6.08 -13.09 21.71
C GLY A 12 6.06 -14.57 21.35
N VAL A 13 6.91 -15.00 20.41
CA VAL A 13 7.01 -16.39 19.92
C VAL A 13 8.34 -17.02 20.33
N SER A 14 8.39 -18.35 20.39
CA SER A 14 9.63 -19.07 20.72
C SER A 14 10.58 -19.18 19.51
N LEU A 15 11.89 -19.31 19.78
CA LEU A 15 12.91 -19.54 18.74
C LEU A 15 12.59 -20.79 17.90
N LYS A 16 12.05 -21.84 18.52
CA LYS A 16 11.64 -23.07 17.83
C LYS A 16 10.50 -22.81 16.84
N GLN A 17 9.52 -21.98 17.20
CA GLN A 17 8.43 -21.63 16.30
C GLN A 17 8.94 -20.84 15.10
N ILE A 18 9.84 -19.88 15.31
CA ILE A 18 10.47 -19.10 14.23
C ILE A 18 11.21 -20.02 13.26
N ASP A 19 12.10 -20.85 13.77
CA ASP A 19 12.88 -21.79 12.96
C ASP A 19 11.99 -22.74 12.15
N THR A 20 10.96 -23.30 12.78
CA THR A 20 9.98 -24.17 12.12
C THR A 20 9.24 -23.45 10.99
N VAL A 21 8.75 -22.21 11.23
CA VAL A 21 8.04 -21.43 10.21
C VAL A 21 8.95 -21.12 9.04
N LEU A 22 10.18 -20.66 9.29
CA LEU A 22 11.12 -20.28 8.23
C LEU A 22 11.57 -21.50 7.42
N THR A 23 11.80 -22.65 8.07
CA THR A 23 12.14 -23.92 7.41
C THR A 23 11.00 -24.37 6.49
N LEU A 24 9.77 -24.44 7.00
CA LEU A 24 8.61 -24.82 6.20
C LEU A 24 8.36 -23.87 5.02
N THR A 25 8.61 -22.57 5.23
CA THR A 25 8.50 -21.57 4.16
C THR A 25 9.56 -21.76 3.09
N ALA A 26 10.81 -22.05 3.47
CA ALA A 26 11.91 -22.36 2.55
C ALA A 26 11.65 -23.65 1.74
N GLU A 27 10.93 -24.61 2.31
CA GLU A 27 10.47 -25.82 1.62
C GLU A 27 9.29 -25.59 0.65
N GLY A 28 8.82 -24.32 0.53
CA GLY A 28 7.74 -23.93 -0.37
C GLY A 28 6.33 -24.12 0.19
N SER A 29 6.20 -24.29 1.53
CA SER A 29 4.88 -24.32 2.17
C SER A 29 4.27 -22.92 2.22
N THR A 30 2.99 -22.80 1.86
CA THR A 30 2.26 -21.53 1.96
C THR A 30 1.83 -21.24 3.40
N ILE A 31 1.62 -19.96 3.71
CA ILE A 31 1.19 -19.52 5.06
C ILE A 31 -0.10 -20.26 5.51
N PRO A 32 -1.18 -20.32 4.70
CA PRO A 32 -2.37 -21.06 5.10
C PRO A 32 -2.12 -22.56 5.30
N PHE A 33 -1.21 -23.15 4.52
CA PHE A 33 -0.83 -24.55 4.70
C PHE A 33 -0.13 -24.78 6.04
N ILE A 34 0.81 -23.92 6.40
CA ILE A 34 1.53 -24.00 7.68
C ILE A 34 0.56 -23.83 8.85
N ALA A 35 -0.29 -22.81 8.82
CA ALA A 35 -1.24 -22.51 9.88
C ALA A 35 -2.26 -23.65 10.10
N ARG A 36 -2.66 -24.35 9.04
CA ARG A 36 -3.68 -25.40 9.15
C ARG A 36 -3.13 -26.79 9.36
N TYR A 37 -2.08 -27.15 8.65
CA TYR A 37 -1.61 -28.54 8.56
C TYR A 37 -0.30 -28.78 9.30
N ARG A 38 0.28 -27.75 9.92
CA ARG A 38 1.51 -27.84 10.72
C ARG A 38 1.35 -27.23 12.12
N LYS A 39 0.12 -27.18 12.63
CA LYS A 39 -0.22 -26.63 13.95
C LYS A 39 0.64 -27.17 15.08
N ASP A 40 0.81 -28.48 15.13
CA ASP A 40 1.61 -29.13 16.16
C ASP A 40 3.10 -28.73 16.09
N ALA A 41 3.62 -28.56 14.88
CA ALA A 41 5.00 -28.15 14.67
C ALA A 41 5.23 -26.66 15.01
N THR A 42 4.24 -25.80 14.74
CA THR A 42 4.32 -24.35 14.98
C THR A 42 3.76 -23.91 16.32
N GLY A 43 3.22 -24.84 17.14
CA GLY A 43 2.59 -24.51 18.42
C GLY A 43 1.33 -23.65 18.25
N ASN A 44 0.49 -23.98 17.27
CA ASN A 44 -0.78 -23.34 16.94
C ASN A 44 -0.68 -21.87 16.50
N LEU A 45 0.41 -21.46 15.84
CA LEU A 45 0.48 -20.13 15.22
C LEU A 45 -0.59 -20.00 14.12
N ASP A 46 -1.27 -18.86 14.12
CA ASP A 46 -2.20 -18.50 13.06
C ASP A 46 -1.50 -17.89 11.84
N GLU A 47 -2.25 -17.63 10.78
CA GLU A 47 -1.75 -17.07 9.53
C GLU A 47 -1.10 -15.69 9.74
N VAL A 48 -1.62 -14.88 10.67
CA VAL A 48 -1.14 -13.53 10.96
C VAL A 48 0.23 -13.59 11.64
N ALA A 49 0.37 -14.44 12.66
CA ALA A 49 1.63 -14.63 13.37
C ALA A 49 2.72 -15.22 12.46
N ILE A 50 2.37 -16.19 11.61
CA ILE A 50 3.30 -16.78 10.63
C ILE A 50 3.76 -15.73 9.63
N LYS A 51 2.84 -14.92 9.09
CA LYS A 51 3.19 -13.81 8.18
C LYS A 51 4.10 -12.80 8.85
N ALA A 52 3.81 -12.41 10.09
CA ALA A 52 4.63 -11.46 10.84
C ALA A 52 6.06 -11.98 11.04
N ILE A 53 6.26 -13.27 11.33
CA ILE A 53 7.59 -13.89 11.43
C ILE A 53 8.34 -13.79 10.10
N ILE A 54 7.69 -14.14 8.99
CA ILE A 54 8.31 -14.13 7.66
C ILE A 54 8.68 -12.70 7.24
N ASP A 55 7.78 -11.74 7.43
CA ASP A 55 8.01 -10.35 7.03
C ASP A 55 9.11 -9.70 7.87
N MET A 56 9.14 -10.00 9.17
CA MET A 56 10.18 -9.50 10.07
C MET A 56 11.54 -10.14 9.77
N ASP A 57 11.59 -11.43 9.46
CA ASP A 57 12.82 -12.12 9.03
C ASP A 57 13.39 -11.48 7.76
N LYS A 58 12.56 -11.22 6.75
CA LYS A 58 12.98 -10.52 5.51
C LYS A 58 13.53 -9.13 5.79
N SER A 59 12.85 -8.36 6.65
CA SER A 59 13.27 -7.00 7.01
C SER A 59 14.61 -6.98 7.72
N LEU A 60 14.80 -7.86 8.74
CA LEU A 60 16.04 -7.97 9.49
C LEU A 60 17.19 -8.52 8.65
N THR A 61 16.90 -9.44 7.73
CA THR A 61 17.90 -9.94 6.78
C THR A 61 18.38 -8.81 5.86
N ALA A 62 17.46 -8.05 5.26
CA ALA A 62 17.81 -6.92 4.41
C ALA A 62 18.63 -5.84 5.17
N LEU A 63 18.31 -5.61 6.44
CA LEU A 63 19.09 -4.71 7.29
C LEU A 63 20.50 -5.24 7.55
N ALA A 64 20.64 -6.54 7.86
CA ALA A 64 21.94 -7.18 8.11
C ALA A 64 22.81 -7.16 6.85
N ASP A 65 22.29 -7.56 5.69
CA ASP A 65 23.00 -7.54 4.40
C ASP A 65 23.46 -6.11 4.04
N ARG A 66 22.62 -5.12 4.37
CA ARG A 66 22.99 -3.72 4.11
C ARG A 66 24.11 -3.24 5.03
N LYS A 67 24.05 -3.59 6.33
CA LYS A 67 25.14 -3.29 7.28
C LYS A 67 26.47 -3.88 6.82
N GLU A 68 26.47 -5.16 6.45
CA GLU A 68 27.66 -5.85 5.95
C GLU A 68 28.23 -5.15 4.71
N THR A 69 27.37 -4.83 3.73
CA THR A 69 27.77 -4.11 2.52
C THR A 69 28.39 -2.75 2.83
N VAL A 70 27.82 -2.00 3.77
CA VAL A 70 28.30 -0.67 4.15
C VAL A 70 29.63 -0.77 4.92
N LEU A 71 29.74 -1.69 5.87
CA LEU A 71 30.98 -1.93 6.60
C LEU A 71 32.13 -2.29 5.67
N ALA A 72 31.93 -3.23 4.75
CA ALA A 72 32.93 -3.64 3.77
C ALA A 72 33.41 -2.46 2.91
N LYS A 73 32.49 -1.63 2.43
CA LYS A 73 32.84 -0.45 1.62
C LYS A 73 33.63 0.61 2.38
N ILE A 74 33.26 0.87 3.65
CA ILE A 74 33.99 1.84 4.49
C ILE A 74 35.38 1.32 4.85
N GLU A 75 35.51 0.01 5.07
CA GLU A 75 36.79 -0.65 5.33
C GLU A 75 37.72 -0.59 4.11
N GLU A 76 37.19 -0.88 2.90
CA GLU A 76 37.92 -0.72 1.63
C GLU A 76 38.48 0.70 1.44
N LEU A 77 37.77 1.72 1.92
CA LEU A 77 38.22 3.11 1.92
C LEU A 77 39.25 3.42 3.02
N GLY A 78 39.56 2.47 3.91
CA GLY A 78 40.48 2.66 5.04
C GLY A 78 39.95 3.65 6.10
N LYS A 79 38.62 3.84 6.18
CA LYS A 79 38.00 4.85 7.04
C LYS A 79 37.14 4.26 8.16
N LEU A 80 37.10 2.93 8.31
CA LEU A 80 36.30 2.27 9.33
C LEU A 80 36.97 2.45 10.71
N THR A 81 36.32 3.18 11.59
CA THR A 81 36.74 3.33 13.00
C THR A 81 35.91 2.40 13.90
N PRO A 82 36.43 1.98 15.08
CA PRO A 82 35.66 1.14 16.01
C PRO A 82 34.32 1.75 16.40
N ALA A 83 34.27 3.06 16.66
CA ALA A 83 33.03 3.74 17.01
C ALA A 83 32.01 3.78 15.85
N LEU A 84 32.47 3.94 14.61
CA LEU A 84 31.60 3.91 13.44
C LEU A 84 31.06 2.49 13.19
N LYS A 85 31.91 1.48 13.35
CA LYS A 85 31.50 0.07 13.25
C LYS A 85 30.39 -0.24 14.24
N GLU A 86 30.60 0.10 15.50
CA GLU A 86 29.60 -0.09 16.55
C GLU A 86 28.29 0.66 16.26
N ALA A 87 28.36 1.91 15.80
CA ALA A 87 27.17 2.67 15.43
C ALA A 87 26.38 2.03 14.28
N ILE A 88 27.05 1.48 13.26
CA ILE A 88 26.40 0.77 12.15
C ILE A 88 25.80 -0.55 12.65
N GLU A 89 26.51 -1.29 13.49
CA GLU A 89 26.02 -2.56 14.05
C GLU A 89 24.80 -2.35 14.95
N GLN A 90 24.73 -1.25 15.70
CA GLN A 90 23.59 -0.89 16.56
C GLN A 90 22.42 -0.25 15.82
N ALA A 91 22.59 0.18 14.56
CA ALA A 91 21.51 0.79 13.80
C ALA A 91 20.30 -0.17 13.65
N GLU A 92 19.10 0.29 13.97
CA GLU A 92 17.89 -0.53 13.92
C GLU A 92 17.11 -0.40 12.62
N LYS A 93 17.38 0.66 11.83
CA LYS A 93 16.69 0.95 10.57
C LYS A 93 17.67 1.13 9.43
N LEU A 94 17.25 0.76 8.22
CA LEU A 94 18.02 1.01 7.00
C LEU A 94 18.38 2.51 6.83
N ALA A 95 17.45 3.39 7.17
CA ALA A 95 17.67 4.84 7.08
C ALA A 95 18.84 5.31 7.96
N ASP A 96 19.01 4.72 9.14
CA ASP A 96 20.10 5.09 10.06
C ASP A 96 21.45 4.56 9.53
N VAL A 97 21.47 3.37 8.94
CA VAL A 97 22.68 2.85 8.24
C VAL A 97 23.07 3.74 7.07
N GLU A 98 22.08 4.19 6.28
CA GLU A 98 22.33 5.11 5.15
C GLU A 98 22.86 6.48 5.60
N GLU A 99 22.39 7.01 6.73
CA GLU A 99 22.90 8.26 7.31
C GLU A 99 24.35 8.14 7.76
N LEU A 100 24.72 7.02 8.40
CA LEU A 100 26.09 6.74 8.81
C LEU A 100 27.02 6.52 7.61
N TYR A 101 26.50 5.97 6.51
CA TYR A 101 27.26 5.73 5.29
C TYR A 101 27.41 6.99 4.41
N LEU A 102 26.55 7.99 4.58
CA LEU A 102 26.49 9.17 3.70
C LEU A 102 27.83 9.87 3.46
N PRO A 103 28.71 10.08 4.48
CA PRO A 103 30.02 10.74 4.29
C PRO A 103 30.98 9.92 3.40
N TYR A 104 30.76 8.62 3.26
CA TYR A 104 31.64 7.67 2.57
C TYR A 104 31.15 7.27 1.18
N LYS A 105 29.90 7.68 0.81
CA LYS A 105 29.34 7.43 -0.51
C LYS A 105 30.17 8.10 -1.61
N GLU A 106 30.38 7.41 -2.71
CA GLU A 106 30.88 8.04 -3.93
C GLU A 106 29.96 9.18 -4.35
N LYS A 107 30.55 10.33 -4.53
CA LYS A 107 29.84 11.56 -4.88
C LYS A 107 30.22 12.01 -6.28
N ARG A 108 29.28 12.67 -6.94
CA ARG A 108 29.60 13.50 -8.10
C ARG A 108 30.54 14.63 -7.63
N ARG A 109 31.42 15.09 -8.52
CA ARG A 109 32.31 16.22 -8.26
C ARG A 109 31.51 17.43 -7.77
N THR A 110 31.72 17.83 -6.51
CA THR A 110 31.03 18.95 -5.84
C THR A 110 31.90 20.18 -5.85
N LYS A 111 31.33 21.36 -5.52
CA LYS A 111 32.11 22.58 -5.29
C LYS A 111 33.16 22.39 -4.20
N ALA A 112 32.81 21.68 -3.13
CA ALA A 112 33.74 21.34 -2.07
C ALA A 112 34.88 20.42 -2.56
N THR A 113 34.60 19.47 -3.45
CA THR A 113 35.64 18.62 -4.08
C THR A 113 36.62 19.47 -4.89
N ILE A 114 36.12 20.39 -5.73
CA ILE A 114 36.94 21.33 -6.52
C ILE A 114 37.80 22.17 -5.61
N ALA A 115 37.23 22.70 -4.52
CA ALA A 115 37.95 23.51 -3.55
C ALA A 115 39.06 22.74 -2.81
N ARG A 116 38.81 21.44 -2.46
CA ARG A 116 39.82 20.56 -1.88
C ARG A 116 40.95 20.25 -2.85
N GLU A 117 40.62 19.96 -4.11
CA GLU A 117 41.60 19.70 -5.18
C GLU A 117 42.47 20.93 -5.44
N ALA A 118 41.93 22.14 -5.31
CA ALA A 118 42.65 23.39 -5.41
C ALA A 118 43.47 23.77 -4.14
N GLY A 119 43.47 22.91 -3.12
CA GLY A 119 44.29 23.11 -1.91
C GLY A 119 43.68 24.02 -0.85
N LEU A 120 42.37 24.34 -0.89
CA LEU A 120 41.74 25.29 0.04
C LEU A 120 41.42 24.70 1.43
N PHE A 121 41.75 23.43 1.69
CA PHE A 121 41.46 22.80 2.99
C PHE A 121 42.15 23.48 4.19
N PRO A 122 43.44 23.96 4.11
CA PRO A 122 44.06 24.72 5.20
C PRO A 122 43.33 26.02 5.49
N LEU A 123 42.87 26.74 4.45
CA LEU A 123 42.10 27.97 4.62
C LEU A 123 40.77 27.71 5.34
N ALA A 124 40.09 26.60 5.01
CA ALA A 124 38.89 26.15 5.73
C ALA A 124 39.17 25.90 7.23
N ARG A 125 40.31 25.29 7.57
CA ARG A 125 40.72 25.11 8.97
C ARG A 125 41.00 26.46 9.69
N MET A 126 41.58 27.43 9.00
CA MET A 126 41.83 28.77 9.55
C MET A 126 40.50 29.47 9.90
N ILE A 127 39.45 29.31 9.09
CA ILE A 127 38.09 29.78 9.39
C ILE A 127 37.56 29.15 10.68
N LEU A 128 37.69 27.83 10.86
CA LEU A 128 37.25 27.14 12.08
C LEU A 128 38.03 27.55 13.34
N GLN A 129 39.28 27.93 13.19
CA GLN A 129 40.18 28.31 14.29
C GLN A 129 40.09 29.81 14.66
N ASP A 130 39.22 30.56 14.01
CA ASP A 130 39.05 32.00 14.21
C ASP A 130 40.34 32.80 13.99
N GLN A 131 41.13 32.41 12.99
CA GLN A 131 42.38 33.09 12.68
C GLN A 131 42.09 34.51 12.21
N LYS A 132 42.90 35.49 12.74
CA LYS A 132 42.82 36.89 12.33
C LYS A 132 43.39 37.03 10.91
N ASP A 133 42.92 38.05 10.21
CA ASP A 133 43.38 38.42 8.86
C ASP A 133 43.21 37.31 7.81
N LEU A 134 42.03 36.63 7.82
CA LEU A 134 41.69 35.54 6.88
C LEU A 134 41.76 35.97 5.41
N GLU A 135 41.43 37.23 5.10
CA GLU A 135 41.53 37.77 3.74
C GLU A 135 42.99 37.80 3.25
N ARG A 136 43.92 38.24 4.10
CA ARG A 136 45.34 38.19 3.79
C ARG A 136 45.88 36.79 3.67
N ALA A 137 45.45 35.90 4.55
CA ALA A 137 45.83 34.48 4.46
C ALA A 137 45.29 33.82 3.18
N ALA A 138 44.13 34.24 2.69
CA ALA A 138 43.53 33.69 1.48
C ALA A 138 44.30 34.07 0.19
N GLU A 139 45.12 35.12 0.21
CA GLU A 139 45.99 35.49 -0.92
C GLU A 139 46.98 34.35 -1.29
N GLU A 140 47.40 33.55 -0.30
CA GLU A 140 48.33 32.43 -0.49
C GLU A 140 47.67 31.23 -1.17
N PHE A 141 46.34 31.21 -1.28
CA PHE A 141 45.54 30.08 -1.82
C PHE A 141 44.88 30.39 -3.16
N LEU A 142 45.28 31.50 -3.81
CA LEU A 142 44.75 31.83 -5.13
C LEU A 142 45.20 30.79 -6.17
N SER A 143 44.31 30.45 -7.07
CA SER A 143 44.52 29.48 -8.13
C SER A 143 43.69 29.82 -9.38
N GLU A 144 43.90 29.14 -10.48
CA GLU A 144 43.10 29.31 -11.68
C GLU A 144 41.61 29.07 -11.42
N ALA A 145 41.28 28.13 -10.56
CA ALA A 145 39.88 27.79 -10.20
C ALA A 145 39.29 28.81 -9.19
N PHE A 146 40.15 29.52 -8.42
CA PHE A 146 39.77 30.48 -7.38
C PHE A 146 40.66 31.73 -7.52
N PRO A 147 40.41 32.59 -8.51
CA PRO A 147 41.32 33.67 -8.88
C PRO A 147 41.29 34.90 -7.92
N THR A 148 40.29 35.01 -7.07
CA THR A 148 40.16 36.10 -6.12
C THR A 148 40.12 35.62 -4.68
N VAL A 149 40.50 36.49 -3.72
CA VAL A 149 40.40 36.23 -2.27
C VAL A 149 38.97 35.80 -1.91
N LYS A 150 37.97 36.46 -2.48
CA LYS A 150 36.55 36.11 -2.28
C LYS A 150 36.23 34.72 -2.76
N ASP A 151 36.72 34.31 -3.92
CA ASP A 151 36.52 32.97 -4.48
C ASP A 151 37.20 31.92 -3.59
N ALA A 152 38.44 32.16 -3.14
CA ALA A 152 39.15 31.24 -2.25
C ALA A 152 38.43 31.06 -0.90
N ILE A 153 37.95 32.14 -0.27
CA ILE A 153 37.15 32.07 0.95
C ILE A 153 35.84 31.33 0.68
N SER A 154 35.13 31.59 -0.43
CA SER A 154 33.89 30.87 -0.80
C SER A 154 34.15 29.38 -0.99
N GLY A 155 35.26 28.98 -1.63
CA GLY A 155 35.65 27.60 -1.75
C GLY A 155 35.95 26.94 -0.41
N ALA A 156 36.61 27.64 0.50
CA ALA A 156 36.85 27.17 1.86
C ALA A 156 35.54 26.99 2.65
N ILE A 157 34.58 27.90 2.48
CA ILE A 157 33.22 27.80 3.03
C ILE A 157 32.50 26.57 2.45
N ASP A 158 32.57 26.34 1.14
CA ASP A 158 31.94 25.14 0.52
C ASP A 158 32.46 23.82 1.12
N ILE A 159 33.78 23.75 1.46
CA ILE A 159 34.36 22.59 2.16
C ILE A 159 33.74 22.41 3.55
N LEU A 160 33.59 23.50 4.33
CA LEU A 160 33.01 23.42 5.66
C LEU A 160 31.51 23.13 5.64
N VAL A 161 30.78 23.73 4.71
CA VAL A 161 29.35 23.46 4.49
C VAL A 161 29.11 21.98 4.22
N GLU A 162 29.92 21.34 3.37
CA GLU A 162 29.82 19.92 3.10
C GLU A 162 30.15 19.09 4.34
N ALA A 163 31.24 19.38 5.04
CA ALA A 163 31.65 18.66 6.24
C ALA A 163 30.59 18.72 7.34
N ILE A 164 29.99 19.89 7.59
CA ILE A 164 28.93 20.07 8.58
C ILE A 164 27.66 19.37 8.15
N ALA A 165 27.28 19.50 6.87
CA ALA A 165 26.06 18.88 6.35
C ALA A 165 26.08 17.34 6.36
N GLU A 166 27.26 16.75 6.44
CA GLU A 166 27.46 15.31 6.47
C GLU A 166 27.81 14.75 7.84
N ASP A 167 28.02 15.62 8.84
CA ASP A 167 28.28 15.18 10.20
C ASP A 167 27.07 14.41 10.77
N PRO A 168 27.23 13.12 11.12
CA PRO A 168 26.10 12.27 11.55
C PRO A 168 25.44 12.78 12.83
N GLN A 169 26.20 13.41 13.74
CA GLN A 169 25.64 13.91 15.01
C GLN A 169 24.79 15.15 14.77
N LEU A 170 25.26 16.07 13.91
CA LEU A 170 24.52 17.27 13.55
C LEU A 170 23.28 16.93 12.71
N ARG A 171 23.38 15.93 11.84
CA ARG A 171 22.24 15.40 11.07
C ARG A 171 21.18 14.80 11.98
N ASN A 172 21.58 13.95 12.92
CA ASN A 172 20.66 13.38 13.90
C ASN A 172 20.00 14.45 14.77
N LEU A 173 20.78 15.41 15.28
CA LEU A 173 20.25 16.56 16.01
C LEU A 173 19.18 17.29 15.18
N THR A 174 19.50 17.62 13.94
CA THR A 174 18.58 18.32 13.03
C THR A 174 17.31 17.51 12.81
N TYR A 175 17.43 16.22 12.56
CA TYR A 175 16.29 15.32 12.38
C TYR A 175 15.37 15.31 13.62
N GLN A 176 15.94 15.16 14.82
CA GLN A 176 15.16 15.13 16.07
C GLN A 176 14.45 16.47 16.32
N GLU A 177 15.14 17.58 16.12
CA GLU A 177 14.56 18.92 16.31
C GLU A 177 13.43 19.20 15.31
N ILE A 178 13.61 18.83 14.03
CA ILE A 178 12.58 18.98 13.02
C ILE A 178 11.37 18.12 13.37
N ARG A 179 11.58 16.85 13.67
CA ARG A 179 10.49 15.93 13.99
C ARG A 179 9.65 16.39 15.16
N LYS A 180 10.27 17.02 16.15
CA LYS A 180 9.61 17.48 17.38
C LYS A 180 8.93 18.84 17.23
N HIS A 181 9.51 19.75 16.47
CA HIS A 181 9.14 21.16 16.53
C HIS A 181 8.68 21.76 15.20
N SER A 182 8.92 21.09 14.06
CA SER A 182 8.50 21.62 12.77
C SER A 182 7.04 21.32 12.45
N LEU A 183 6.49 22.16 11.59
CA LEU A 183 5.15 21.99 11.04
C LEU A 183 5.27 21.50 9.59
N ILE A 184 4.36 20.63 9.18
CA ILE A 184 4.07 20.39 7.76
C ILE A 184 2.95 21.35 7.37
N THR A 185 3.11 22.00 6.23
CA THR A 185 2.17 23.01 5.73
C THR A 185 1.70 22.66 4.35
N SER A 186 0.51 23.10 3.99
CA SER A 186 0.08 23.10 2.59
C SER A 186 -0.68 24.37 2.24
N SER A 187 -0.55 24.78 1.00
CA SER A 187 -1.26 25.92 0.42
C SER A 187 -1.84 25.56 -0.93
N LEU A 188 -2.88 26.27 -1.34
CA LEU A 188 -3.45 26.14 -2.67
C LEU A 188 -2.42 26.55 -3.74
N LYS A 189 -2.21 25.67 -4.71
CA LYS A 189 -1.34 25.93 -5.86
C LYS A 189 -2.15 26.24 -7.12
N ASP A 190 -3.24 25.50 -7.38
CA ASP A 190 -4.06 25.65 -8.58
C ASP A 190 -5.48 25.13 -8.32
N GLU A 191 -6.41 26.07 -8.12
CA GLU A 191 -7.81 25.76 -7.81
C GLU A 191 -8.55 25.12 -9.00
N SER A 192 -8.12 25.42 -10.23
CA SER A 192 -8.77 24.87 -11.43
C SER A 192 -8.66 23.34 -11.53
N LYS A 193 -7.76 22.73 -10.77
CA LYS A 193 -7.57 21.27 -10.70
C LYS A 193 -8.40 20.60 -9.61
N ASP A 194 -9.16 21.36 -8.81
CA ASP A 194 -10.02 20.85 -7.74
C ASP A 194 -11.45 21.36 -7.88
N GLU A 195 -12.08 21.17 -9.04
CA GLU A 195 -13.45 21.62 -9.34
C GLU A 195 -14.47 21.20 -8.28
N LYS A 196 -14.24 20.06 -7.61
CA LYS A 196 -15.12 19.53 -6.56
C LYS A 196 -14.70 19.96 -5.16
N GLN A 197 -13.68 20.77 -5.02
CA GLN A 197 -13.13 21.25 -3.75
C GLN A 197 -12.82 20.13 -2.74
N VAL A 198 -12.33 18.99 -3.22
CA VAL A 198 -12.00 17.81 -2.40
C VAL A 198 -10.86 18.11 -1.43
N PHE A 199 -9.93 19.00 -1.81
CA PHE A 199 -8.77 19.38 -1.02
C PHE A 199 -8.94 20.70 -0.26
N GLN A 200 -10.15 21.29 -0.21
CA GLN A 200 -10.40 22.62 0.38
C GLN A 200 -9.86 22.77 1.81
N ILE A 201 -9.98 21.73 2.64
CA ILE A 201 -9.48 21.74 4.03
C ILE A 201 -7.94 21.82 4.12
N TYR A 202 -7.23 21.60 3.01
CA TYR A 202 -5.78 21.66 2.89
C TYR A 202 -5.27 22.88 2.14
N TYR A 203 -6.13 23.82 1.73
CA TYR A 203 -5.73 25.04 1.03
C TYR A 203 -4.95 26.01 1.91
N ASP A 204 -5.16 25.97 3.22
CA ASP A 204 -4.40 26.66 4.24
C ASP A 204 -4.29 25.73 5.46
N PHE A 205 -3.30 24.85 5.43
CA PHE A 205 -3.15 23.78 6.42
C PHE A 205 -1.79 23.84 7.06
N SER A 206 -1.76 23.66 8.39
CA SER A 206 -0.53 23.59 9.17
C SER A 206 -0.72 22.64 10.34
N GLU A 207 0.18 21.67 10.51
CA GLU A 207 0.16 20.72 11.63
C GLU A 207 1.55 20.29 12.04
N LYS A 208 1.74 20.01 13.35
CA LYS A 208 3.02 19.46 13.85
C LYS A 208 3.26 18.07 13.23
N ILE A 209 4.49 17.84 12.78
CA ILE A 209 4.91 16.55 12.21
C ILE A 209 4.59 15.39 13.17
N ALA A 210 4.80 15.59 14.48
CA ALA A 210 4.54 14.58 15.50
C ALA A 210 3.06 14.16 15.61
N ASN A 211 2.12 14.98 15.13
CA ASN A 211 0.68 14.76 15.21
C ASN A 211 0.06 14.30 13.89
N MET A 212 0.87 14.25 12.81
CA MET A 212 0.36 13.91 11.47
C MET A 212 -0.28 12.53 11.43
N GLN A 213 -1.51 12.50 10.96
CA GLN A 213 -2.27 11.27 10.75
C GLN A 213 -2.05 10.73 9.33
N GLY A 214 -2.08 9.39 9.19
CA GLY A 214 -1.82 8.73 7.90
C GLY A 214 -2.73 9.22 6.77
N TYR A 215 -4.04 9.36 7.02
CA TYR A 215 -4.98 9.84 5.99
C TYR A 215 -4.70 11.27 5.52
N ARG A 216 -4.20 12.16 6.41
CA ARG A 216 -3.78 13.51 6.04
C ARG A 216 -2.52 13.49 5.19
N THR A 217 -1.56 12.63 5.55
CA THR A 217 -0.35 12.43 4.74
C THR A 217 -0.70 11.99 3.33
N LEU A 218 -1.59 10.99 3.17
CA LEU A 218 -2.03 10.52 1.86
C LEU A 218 -2.81 11.59 1.09
N ALA A 219 -3.66 12.38 1.77
CA ALA A 219 -4.38 13.49 1.16
C ALA A 219 -3.42 14.57 0.62
N LEU A 220 -2.44 14.99 1.43
CA LEU A 220 -1.42 15.96 1.02
C LEU A 220 -0.60 15.45 -0.16
N ASN A 221 -0.16 14.18 -0.12
CA ASN A 221 0.59 13.56 -1.21
C ASN A 221 -0.23 13.52 -2.52
N ARG A 222 -1.52 13.15 -2.45
CA ARG A 222 -2.41 13.15 -3.61
C ARG A 222 -2.64 14.56 -4.15
N GLY A 223 -2.93 15.54 -3.28
CA GLY A 223 -3.15 16.94 -3.68
C GLY A 223 -1.92 17.57 -4.34
N GLU A 224 -0.73 17.26 -3.84
CA GLU A 224 0.55 17.69 -4.42
C GLU A 224 0.80 17.00 -5.78
N LYS A 225 0.59 15.68 -5.88
CA LYS A 225 0.71 14.90 -7.13
C LYS A 225 -0.23 15.41 -8.22
N LEU A 226 -1.45 15.77 -7.87
CA LEU A 226 -2.42 16.35 -8.79
C LEU A 226 -2.13 17.83 -9.13
N GLY A 227 -1.20 18.45 -8.41
CA GLY A 227 -0.81 19.84 -8.59
C GLY A 227 -1.83 20.85 -8.06
N VAL A 228 -2.77 20.41 -7.21
CA VAL A 228 -3.74 21.25 -6.48
C VAL A 228 -3.07 21.95 -5.31
N LEU A 229 -2.24 21.23 -4.56
CA LEU A 229 -1.57 21.71 -3.36
C LEU A 229 -0.08 21.93 -3.59
N LYS A 230 0.49 22.85 -2.81
CA LYS A 230 1.92 22.98 -2.58
C LYS A 230 2.18 22.61 -1.12
N VAL A 231 2.91 21.52 -0.90
CA VAL A 231 3.28 21.05 0.45
C VAL A 231 4.67 21.52 0.81
N GLY A 232 4.85 21.98 2.05
CA GLY A 232 6.10 22.50 2.55
C GLY A 232 6.27 22.23 4.04
N PHE A 233 7.31 22.83 4.59
CA PHE A 233 7.62 22.75 6.02
C PHE A 233 7.93 24.13 6.59
N GLU A 234 7.61 24.31 7.87
CA GLU A 234 8.08 25.42 8.69
C GLU A 234 8.98 24.88 9.79
N HIS A 235 10.22 25.36 9.82
CA HIS A 235 11.24 24.90 10.74
C HIS A 235 11.61 25.94 11.78
N PRO A 236 11.99 25.54 13.02
CA PRO A 236 12.53 26.44 14.03
C PRO A 236 14.01 26.76 13.73
N VAL A 237 14.27 27.45 12.62
CA VAL A 237 15.63 27.69 12.08
C VAL A 237 16.55 28.35 13.10
N ASP A 238 16.06 29.37 13.81
CA ASP A 238 16.87 30.07 14.82
C ASP A 238 17.28 29.16 16.00
N ARG A 239 16.45 28.19 16.34
CA ARG A 239 16.78 27.21 17.36
C ARG A 239 17.87 26.25 16.87
N LEU A 240 17.76 25.80 15.62
CA LEU A 240 18.77 24.96 14.99
C LEU A 240 20.11 25.70 14.89
N ILE A 241 20.10 26.96 14.44
CA ILE A 241 21.32 27.79 14.37
C ILE A 241 21.99 27.85 15.73
N ARG A 242 21.26 28.19 16.79
CA ARG A 242 21.84 28.26 18.17
C ARG A 242 22.45 26.90 18.61
N HIS A 243 21.84 25.79 18.29
CA HIS A 243 22.40 24.47 18.59
C HIS A 243 23.71 24.21 17.86
N PHE A 244 23.82 24.66 16.61
CA PHE A 244 25.03 24.51 15.81
C PHE A 244 26.14 25.46 16.32
N GLU A 245 25.83 26.75 16.56
CA GLU A 245 26.76 27.71 17.09
C GLU A 245 27.38 27.29 18.42
N ALA A 246 26.60 26.64 19.29
CA ALA A 246 27.09 26.13 20.56
C ALA A 246 28.18 25.05 20.41
N ARG A 247 28.29 24.41 19.24
CA ARG A 247 29.34 23.42 18.93
C ARG A 247 30.64 24.01 18.40
N PHE A 248 30.60 25.22 17.89
CA PHE A 248 31.78 25.89 17.35
C PHE A 248 32.32 26.90 18.35
N LYS A 249 33.64 26.86 18.56
CA LYS A 249 34.32 27.84 19.43
C LYS A 249 34.44 29.23 18.78
N SER A 250 34.58 29.24 17.46
CA SER A 250 34.64 30.45 16.65
C SER A 250 33.23 31.04 16.45
N LYS A 251 33.15 32.35 16.53
CA LYS A 251 31.92 33.14 16.31
C LYS A 251 32.11 34.21 15.23
N ASN A 252 33.01 33.97 14.27
CA ASN A 252 33.20 34.90 13.16
C ASN A 252 32.04 34.80 12.14
N GLY A 253 31.84 35.86 11.35
CA GLY A 253 30.76 35.90 10.36
C GLY A 253 30.82 34.80 9.30
N TYR A 254 32.00 34.24 9.04
CA TYR A 254 32.16 33.12 8.11
C TYR A 254 31.56 31.82 8.66
N ILE A 255 31.66 31.55 9.96
CA ILE A 255 31.04 30.40 10.60
C ILE A 255 29.52 30.52 10.61
N GLU A 256 28.99 31.73 10.86
CA GLU A 256 27.54 31.96 10.76
C GLU A 256 27.03 31.67 9.34
N GLU A 257 27.78 32.11 8.33
CA GLU A 257 27.46 31.81 6.92
C GLU A 257 27.51 30.31 6.63
N VAL A 258 28.55 29.62 7.07
CA VAL A 258 28.71 28.16 6.91
C VAL A 258 27.53 27.43 7.54
N ILE A 259 27.15 27.74 8.78
CA ILE A 259 26.01 27.12 9.48
C ILE A 259 24.72 27.39 8.72
N SER A 260 24.48 28.65 8.34
CA SER A 260 23.27 29.00 7.58
C SER A 260 23.18 28.27 6.25
N GLN A 261 24.28 28.18 5.50
CA GLN A 261 24.30 27.44 4.22
C GLN A 261 24.16 25.94 4.41
N ALA A 262 24.84 25.32 5.38
CA ALA A 262 24.75 23.91 5.69
C ALA A 262 23.32 23.53 6.06
N LEU A 263 22.68 24.27 6.94
CA LEU A 263 21.29 24.07 7.34
C LEU A 263 20.33 24.27 6.16
N LYS A 264 20.27 25.50 5.62
CA LYS A 264 19.21 25.89 4.66
C LYS A 264 19.34 25.20 3.30
N LYS A 265 20.58 25.03 2.79
CA LYS A 265 20.80 24.51 1.43
C LYS A 265 20.98 22.97 1.37
N LYS A 266 21.37 22.34 2.49
CA LYS A 266 21.75 20.91 2.48
C LYS A 266 20.91 20.09 3.47
N MET A 267 20.92 20.44 4.76
CA MET A 267 20.35 19.57 5.79
C MET A 267 18.84 19.62 5.83
N LEU A 268 18.22 20.80 5.87
CA LEU A 268 16.76 20.92 5.90
C LEU A 268 16.10 20.20 4.72
N PRO A 269 16.49 20.44 3.45
CA PRO A 269 15.88 19.73 2.32
C PRO A 269 16.09 18.21 2.35
N ALA A 270 17.20 17.74 2.93
CA ALA A 270 17.46 16.31 3.09
C ALA A 270 16.56 15.70 4.16
N MET A 271 16.41 16.38 5.31
CA MET A 271 15.56 15.92 6.41
C MET A 271 14.08 16.00 6.05
N GLU A 272 13.64 17.02 5.31
CA GLU A 272 12.28 17.11 4.78
C GLU A 272 11.94 15.89 3.91
N ARG A 273 12.83 15.53 2.98
CA ARG A 273 12.62 14.34 2.15
C ARG A 273 12.56 13.06 2.99
N ARG A 274 13.47 12.90 3.95
CA ARG A 274 13.48 11.75 4.86
C ARG A 274 12.16 11.64 5.63
N ILE A 275 11.73 12.72 6.26
CA ILE A 275 10.49 12.77 7.05
C ILE A 275 9.26 12.53 6.17
N ARG A 276 9.21 13.12 4.95
CA ARG A 276 8.12 12.84 4.00
C ARG A 276 8.04 11.37 3.63
N THR A 277 9.19 10.73 3.38
CA THR A 277 9.25 9.29 3.10
C THR A 277 8.74 8.48 4.28
N GLU A 278 9.25 8.75 5.49
CA GLU A 278 8.82 8.04 6.72
C GLU A 278 7.31 8.20 7.00
N LEU A 279 6.78 9.42 6.88
CA LEU A 279 5.35 9.68 7.04
C LEU A 279 4.51 8.94 6.00
N THR A 280 4.99 8.89 4.75
CA THR A 280 4.31 8.20 3.66
C THR A 280 4.30 6.68 3.89
N GLU A 281 5.43 6.09 4.27
CA GLU A 281 5.53 4.65 4.57
C GLU A 281 4.59 4.23 5.69
N VAL A 282 4.57 4.98 6.80
CA VAL A 282 3.65 4.71 7.93
C VAL A 282 2.19 4.86 7.50
N ALA A 283 1.88 5.88 6.70
CA ALA A 283 0.53 6.14 6.21
C ALA A 283 0.06 5.05 5.24
N GLU A 284 0.93 4.59 4.34
CA GLU A 284 0.64 3.51 3.40
C GLU A 284 0.41 2.18 4.12
N ASP A 285 1.28 1.81 5.05
CA ASP A 285 1.16 0.56 5.81
C ASP A 285 -0.14 0.52 6.62
N GLY A 286 -0.48 1.63 7.31
CA GLY A 286 -1.75 1.73 8.03
C GLY A 286 -2.98 1.69 7.10
N ALA A 287 -2.91 2.32 5.93
CA ALA A 287 -4.00 2.29 4.95
C ALA A 287 -4.17 0.88 4.36
N ILE A 288 -3.08 0.18 4.00
CA ILE A 288 -3.13 -1.17 3.47
C ILE A 288 -3.71 -2.15 4.51
N GLN A 289 -3.38 -1.98 5.79
CA GLN A 289 -3.97 -2.78 6.85
C GLN A 289 -5.49 -2.59 6.92
N LEU A 290 -5.96 -1.34 6.89
CA LEU A 290 -7.40 -1.03 6.87
C LEU A 290 -8.10 -1.59 5.63
N PHE A 291 -7.47 -1.49 4.45
CA PHE A 291 -8.01 -2.04 3.20
C PHE A 291 -8.11 -3.56 3.27
N SER A 292 -7.12 -4.23 3.85
CA SER A 292 -7.13 -5.67 4.09
C SER A 292 -8.27 -6.09 5.00
N GLU A 293 -8.55 -5.32 6.04
CA GLU A 293 -9.65 -5.58 6.96
C GLU A 293 -11.01 -5.36 6.31
N ASN A 294 -11.16 -4.31 5.51
CA ASN A 294 -12.36 -4.05 4.73
C ASN A 294 -12.63 -5.17 3.72
N LEU A 295 -11.60 -5.64 3.01
CA LEU A 295 -11.72 -6.79 2.10
C LEU A 295 -12.15 -8.05 2.87
N ARG A 296 -11.52 -8.34 4.00
CA ARG A 296 -11.88 -9.47 4.84
C ARG A 296 -13.35 -9.46 5.24
N HIS A 297 -13.86 -8.31 5.66
CA HIS A 297 -15.27 -8.15 6.01
C HIS A 297 -16.18 -8.41 4.81
N LEU A 298 -15.84 -7.92 3.62
CA LEU A 298 -16.61 -8.17 2.40
C LEU A 298 -16.64 -9.65 2.04
N LEU A 299 -15.52 -10.36 2.15
CA LEU A 299 -15.42 -11.78 1.84
C LEU A 299 -16.15 -12.68 2.86
N LEU A 300 -16.28 -12.22 4.11
CA LEU A 300 -16.93 -12.93 5.21
C LEU A 300 -18.43 -12.60 5.36
N ILE A 301 -19.02 -11.81 4.46
CA ILE A 301 -20.48 -11.59 4.46
C ILE A 301 -21.18 -12.94 4.33
N ALA A 302 -22.17 -13.17 5.20
CA ALA A 302 -22.90 -14.42 5.23
C ALA A 302 -23.63 -14.66 3.89
N PRO A 303 -23.47 -15.83 3.26
CA PRO A 303 -24.13 -16.16 2.01
C PRO A 303 -25.63 -16.39 2.21
N LEU A 304 -26.43 -15.90 1.26
CA LEU A 304 -27.87 -16.11 1.24
C LEU A 304 -28.23 -17.22 0.24
N LYS A 305 -27.89 -18.45 0.60
CA LYS A 305 -28.06 -19.63 -0.29
C LYS A 305 -29.52 -20.07 -0.44
N GLY A 306 -29.82 -20.74 -1.54
CA GLY A 306 -31.12 -21.40 -1.76
C GLY A 306 -32.25 -20.44 -2.10
N ARG A 307 -31.96 -19.22 -2.55
CA ARG A 307 -32.96 -18.20 -2.96
C ARG A 307 -32.83 -17.87 -4.45
N VAL A 308 -33.98 -17.61 -5.08
CA VAL A 308 -34.03 -17.03 -6.42
C VAL A 308 -33.80 -15.54 -6.30
N VAL A 309 -32.74 -15.02 -6.91
CA VAL A 309 -32.32 -13.63 -6.79
C VAL A 309 -32.39 -12.91 -8.14
N LEU A 310 -32.93 -11.70 -8.16
CA LEU A 310 -32.85 -10.80 -9.29
C LEU A 310 -31.76 -9.76 -9.02
N GLY A 311 -30.66 -9.80 -9.80
CA GLY A 311 -29.64 -8.77 -9.81
C GLY A 311 -30.08 -7.57 -10.63
N PHE A 312 -29.91 -6.40 -10.05
CA PHE A 312 -30.27 -5.12 -10.62
C PHE A 312 -29.01 -4.25 -10.69
N ASP A 313 -28.50 -4.04 -11.90
CA ASP A 313 -27.34 -3.16 -12.17
C ASP A 313 -27.85 -1.79 -12.63
N PRO A 314 -27.85 -0.75 -11.76
CA PRO A 314 -28.44 0.54 -12.03
C PRO A 314 -27.68 1.34 -13.10
N ALA A 315 -28.39 2.06 -13.96
CA ALA A 315 -27.80 3.03 -14.86
C ALA A 315 -28.82 4.04 -15.35
N PHE A 316 -28.41 5.30 -15.59
CA PHE A 316 -29.29 6.35 -16.09
C PHE A 316 -29.60 6.23 -17.58
N ARG A 317 -28.57 6.25 -18.43
CA ARG A 317 -28.73 6.41 -19.90
C ARG A 317 -28.92 5.09 -20.63
N THR A 318 -28.16 4.08 -20.23
CA THR A 318 -28.14 2.77 -20.93
C THR A 318 -29.23 1.82 -20.46
N GLY A 319 -30.09 2.27 -19.53
CA GLY A 319 -31.07 1.43 -18.85
C GLY A 319 -30.45 0.53 -17.79
N ALA A 320 -31.23 0.14 -16.79
CA ALA A 320 -30.82 -0.82 -15.78
C ALA A 320 -30.82 -2.23 -16.36
N LYS A 321 -29.78 -3.02 -16.05
CA LYS A 321 -29.65 -4.41 -16.48
C LYS A 321 -30.14 -5.31 -15.37
N LEU A 322 -31.01 -6.22 -15.72
CA LEU A 322 -31.58 -7.20 -14.83
C LEU A 322 -31.07 -8.59 -15.19
N ALA A 323 -30.81 -9.40 -14.19
CA ALA A 323 -30.53 -10.82 -14.36
C ALA A 323 -31.20 -11.61 -13.25
N VAL A 324 -31.93 -12.66 -13.61
CA VAL A 324 -32.51 -13.59 -12.62
C VAL A 324 -31.60 -14.81 -12.54
N VAL A 325 -31.22 -15.18 -11.33
CA VAL A 325 -30.46 -16.39 -11.05
C VAL A 325 -31.28 -17.32 -10.14
N ASP A 326 -31.18 -18.63 -10.40
CA ASP A 326 -31.84 -19.63 -9.58
C ASP A 326 -31.10 -19.83 -8.23
N GLN A 327 -31.58 -20.75 -7.42
CA GLN A 327 -31.05 -21.09 -6.10
C GLN A 327 -29.59 -21.60 -6.13
N THR A 328 -29.10 -22.01 -7.31
CA THR A 328 -27.71 -22.49 -7.50
C THR A 328 -26.79 -21.42 -8.11
N GLY A 329 -27.31 -20.23 -8.43
CA GLY A 329 -26.59 -19.19 -9.13
C GLY A 329 -26.57 -19.31 -10.65
N LYS A 330 -27.35 -20.28 -11.22
CA LYS A 330 -27.49 -20.42 -12.67
C LYS A 330 -28.37 -19.28 -13.21
N MET A 331 -27.91 -18.61 -14.25
CA MET A 331 -28.68 -17.58 -14.94
C MET A 331 -29.90 -18.16 -15.64
N LEU A 332 -31.08 -17.61 -15.34
CA LEU A 332 -32.35 -17.96 -15.96
C LEU A 332 -32.73 -17.02 -17.11
N THR A 333 -32.55 -15.71 -16.90
CA THR A 333 -32.85 -14.69 -17.92
C THR A 333 -32.08 -13.39 -17.64
N THR A 334 -31.96 -12.56 -18.68
CA THR A 334 -31.46 -11.20 -18.57
C THR A 334 -32.36 -10.23 -19.32
N GLN A 335 -32.54 -9.01 -18.79
CA GLN A 335 -33.40 -7.99 -19.39
C GLN A 335 -32.78 -6.59 -19.18
N VAL A 336 -33.20 -5.64 -20.00
CA VAL A 336 -32.88 -4.21 -19.83
C VAL A 336 -34.17 -3.44 -19.66
N ILE A 337 -34.24 -2.61 -18.63
CA ILE A 337 -35.38 -1.73 -18.36
C ILE A 337 -34.92 -0.28 -18.18
N TYR A 338 -35.84 0.66 -18.31
CA TYR A 338 -35.56 2.09 -18.16
C TYR A 338 -36.40 2.67 -16.99
N PRO A 339 -35.95 2.45 -15.73
CA PRO A 339 -36.78 2.69 -14.55
C PRO A 339 -36.72 4.14 -14.05
N VAL A 340 -35.73 4.95 -14.48
CA VAL A 340 -35.44 6.28 -13.92
C VAL A 340 -35.14 7.30 -15.01
N ALA A 341 -35.25 8.59 -14.70
CA ALA A 341 -34.87 9.66 -15.63
C ALA A 341 -33.45 9.43 -16.20
N PRO A 342 -33.22 9.75 -17.50
CA PRO A 342 -34.06 10.55 -18.42
C PRO A 342 -35.11 9.74 -19.19
N ALA A 343 -35.49 8.55 -18.72
CA ALA A 343 -36.56 7.75 -19.34
C ALA A 343 -37.92 8.52 -19.30
N LYS A 344 -38.72 8.30 -20.34
CA LYS A 344 -40.07 8.87 -20.42
C LYS A 344 -41.03 8.11 -19.49
N ALA A 345 -42.13 8.74 -19.04
CA ALA A 345 -43.10 8.12 -18.15
C ALA A 345 -43.62 6.76 -18.66
N ALA A 346 -43.91 6.64 -19.96
CA ALA A 346 -44.32 5.37 -20.56
C ALA A 346 -43.25 4.27 -20.45
N GLN A 347 -41.95 4.61 -20.51
CA GLN A 347 -40.87 3.65 -20.36
C GLN A 347 -40.72 3.22 -18.89
N ILE A 348 -40.91 4.12 -17.94
CA ILE A 348 -40.89 3.84 -16.51
C ILE A 348 -42.05 2.89 -16.16
N GLU A 349 -43.24 3.14 -16.70
CA GLU A 349 -44.39 2.28 -16.45
C GLU A 349 -44.20 0.87 -17.07
N ALA A 350 -43.66 0.81 -18.28
CA ALA A 350 -43.28 -0.48 -18.90
C ALA A 350 -42.24 -1.20 -18.08
N ALA A 351 -41.28 -0.48 -17.46
CA ALA A 351 -40.27 -1.07 -16.58
C ALA A 351 -40.86 -1.65 -15.29
N LYS A 352 -41.90 -1.02 -14.72
CA LYS A 352 -42.64 -1.55 -13.56
C LYS A 352 -43.30 -2.87 -13.88
N GLU A 353 -44.07 -2.91 -15.01
CA GLU A 353 -44.73 -4.14 -15.42
C GLU A 353 -43.77 -5.27 -15.76
N GLU A 354 -42.64 -4.93 -16.40
CA GLU A 354 -41.63 -5.93 -16.71
C GLU A 354 -40.97 -6.50 -15.43
N LEU A 355 -40.66 -5.66 -14.45
CA LEU A 355 -40.13 -6.12 -13.16
C LEU A 355 -41.13 -7.04 -12.44
N LYS A 356 -42.42 -6.64 -12.37
CA LYS A 356 -43.51 -7.50 -11.82
C LYS A 356 -43.62 -8.82 -12.55
N ARG A 357 -43.50 -8.80 -13.89
CA ARG A 357 -43.56 -10.01 -14.73
C ARG A 357 -42.40 -10.96 -14.38
N LEU A 358 -41.17 -10.47 -14.31
CA LEU A 358 -40.00 -11.26 -13.96
C LEU A 358 -40.13 -11.87 -12.56
N ILE A 359 -40.57 -11.08 -11.58
CA ILE A 359 -40.77 -11.56 -10.20
C ILE A 359 -41.75 -12.76 -10.18
N ARG A 360 -42.90 -12.63 -10.83
CA ARG A 360 -43.91 -13.68 -10.85
C ARG A 360 -43.48 -14.91 -11.65
N GLN A 361 -42.90 -14.68 -12.84
CA GLN A 361 -42.51 -15.77 -13.74
C GLN A 361 -41.43 -16.69 -13.16
N TYR A 362 -40.45 -16.11 -12.47
CA TYR A 362 -39.30 -16.84 -11.93
C TYR A 362 -39.35 -17.03 -10.42
N SER A 363 -40.47 -16.63 -9.77
CA SER A 363 -40.62 -16.71 -8.32
C SER A 363 -39.46 -16.06 -7.58
N VAL A 364 -39.12 -14.85 -8.00
CA VAL A 364 -38.00 -14.06 -7.36
C VAL A 364 -38.38 -13.78 -5.92
N GLU A 365 -37.46 -14.06 -5.03
CA GLU A 365 -37.63 -13.85 -3.59
C GLU A 365 -36.92 -12.55 -3.10
N ILE A 366 -35.80 -12.19 -3.75
CA ILE A 366 -34.97 -11.06 -3.35
C ILE A 366 -34.43 -10.35 -4.58
N ILE A 367 -34.41 -9.00 -4.52
CA ILE A 367 -33.76 -8.14 -5.51
C ILE A 367 -32.46 -7.58 -4.93
N ALA A 368 -31.34 -7.89 -5.57
CA ALA A 368 -30.01 -7.36 -5.25
C ALA A 368 -29.73 -6.13 -6.12
N ILE A 369 -29.72 -4.94 -5.54
CA ILE A 369 -29.48 -3.68 -6.26
C ILE A 369 -28.04 -3.25 -6.05
N GLY A 370 -27.29 -3.03 -7.15
CA GLY A 370 -25.94 -2.47 -7.09
C GLY A 370 -25.91 -1.07 -6.48
N ASN A 371 -24.85 -0.74 -5.74
CA ASN A 371 -24.72 0.55 -5.05
C ASN A 371 -24.01 1.65 -5.87
N GLY A 372 -23.91 1.50 -7.19
CA GLY A 372 -23.24 2.46 -8.06
C GLY A 372 -24.12 3.62 -8.53
N THR A 373 -23.87 4.06 -9.76
CA THR A 373 -24.60 5.18 -10.38
C THR A 373 -26.08 4.86 -10.49
N ALA A 374 -26.96 5.81 -10.16
CA ALA A 374 -28.44 5.67 -10.15
C ALA A 374 -28.99 4.65 -9.12
N SER A 375 -28.21 4.25 -8.12
CA SER A 375 -28.65 3.29 -7.11
C SER A 375 -29.83 3.79 -6.29
N ARG A 376 -29.81 5.04 -5.82
CA ARG A 376 -30.87 5.62 -5.01
C ARG A 376 -32.21 5.75 -5.76
N GLU A 377 -32.15 6.19 -7.01
CA GLU A 377 -33.32 6.30 -7.87
C GLU A 377 -33.89 4.91 -8.21
N SER A 378 -33.02 3.94 -8.43
CA SER A 378 -33.40 2.54 -8.66
C SER A 378 -34.00 1.89 -7.42
N GLU A 379 -33.45 2.16 -6.24
CA GLU A 379 -34.00 1.74 -4.96
C GLU A 379 -35.44 2.27 -4.77
N ALA A 380 -35.65 3.58 -5.00
CA ALA A 380 -36.96 4.18 -4.91
C ALA A 380 -37.99 3.55 -5.89
N PHE A 381 -37.55 3.28 -7.12
CA PHE A 381 -38.34 2.59 -8.13
C PHE A 381 -38.72 1.16 -7.69
N VAL A 382 -37.75 0.36 -7.23
CA VAL A 382 -37.99 -1.00 -6.75
C VAL A 382 -38.92 -0.99 -5.54
N ALA A 383 -38.69 -0.10 -4.56
CA ALA A 383 -39.53 0.03 -3.38
C ALA A 383 -40.98 0.36 -3.74
N GLU A 384 -41.21 1.21 -4.77
CA GLU A 384 -42.55 1.51 -5.27
C GLU A 384 -43.24 0.28 -5.87
N VAL A 385 -42.53 -0.47 -6.73
CA VAL A 385 -43.06 -1.70 -7.35
C VAL A 385 -43.40 -2.75 -6.29
N LEU A 386 -42.57 -2.91 -5.27
CA LEU A 386 -42.77 -3.91 -4.22
C LEU A 386 -43.95 -3.64 -3.29
N LYS A 387 -44.55 -2.43 -3.30
CA LYS A 387 -45.83 -2.20 -2.62
C LYS A 387 -46.97 -3.04 -3.19
N GLU A 388 -46.87 -3.41 -4.46
CA GLU A 388 -47.87 -4.23 -5.16
C GLU A 388 -47.48 -5.72 -5.25
N VAL A 389 -46.28 -6.09 -4.81
CA VAL A 389 -45.78 -7.46 -4.88
C VAL A 389 -45.33 -7.93 -3.47
N PRO A 390 -46.24 -8.58 -2.73
CA PRO A 390 -45.89 -9.04 -1.38
C PRO A 390 -44.86 -10.17 -1.39
N ASN A 391 -44.16 -10.32 -0.27
CA ASN A 391 -43.18 -11.38 -0.01
C ASN A 391 -41.88 -11.33 -0.82
N VAL A 392 -41.57 -10.20 -1.47
CA VAL A 392 -40.27 -9.94 -2.11
C VAL A 392 -39.57 -8.82 -1.36
N SER A 393 -38.31 -9.02 -1.06
CA SER A 393 -37.46 -8.02 -0.41
C SER A 393 -36.40 -7.51 -1.38
N TYR A 394 -35.81 -6.35 -1.07
CA TYR A 394 -34.61 -5.90 -1.79
C TYR A 394 -33.47 -5.60 -0.82
N VAL A 395 -32.26 -5.63 -1.33
CA VAL A 395 -31.04 -5.30 -0.59
C VAL A 395 -30.04 -4.58 -1.50
N ILE A 396 -29.36 -3.61 -0.96
CA ILE A 396 -28.27 -2.93 -1.66
C ILE A 396 -27.00 -3.76 -1.54
N VAL A 397 -26.40 -4.09 -2.67
CA VAL A 397 -25.19 -4.93 -2.78
C VAL A 397 -24.01 -4.08 -3.27
N ASN A 398 -22.86 -4.26 -2.67
CA ASN A 398 -21.64 -3.62 -3.15
C ASN A 398 -21.27 -4.19 -4.54
N GLU A 399 -21.30 -3.33 -5.57
CA GLU A 399 -21.00 -3.70 -6.95
C GLU A 399 -19.53 -3.48 -7.35
N SER A 400 -18.67 -3.03 -6.43
CA SER A 400 -17.26 -2.77 -6.73
C SER A 400 -16.61 -3.96 -7.45
N GLY A 401 -15.93 -3.68 -8.56
CA GLY A 401 -15.30 -4.71 -9.40
C GLY A 401 -16.26 -5.54 -10.26
N ALA A 402 -17.61 -5.38 -10.18
CA ALA A 402 -18.53 -6.12 -11.05
C ALA A 402 -18.30 -5.81 -12.54
N SER A 403 -17.99 -4.57 -12.87
CA SER A 403 -17.62 -4.16 -14.23
C SER A 403 -16.30 -4.78 -14.69
N VAL A 404 -15.32 -4.93 -13.79
CA VAL A 404 -14.04 -5.60 -14.08
C VAL A 404 -14.26 -7.09 -14.35
N TYR A 405 -15.04 -7.77 -13.49
CA TYR A 405 -15.43 -9.15 -13.73
C TYR A 405 -16.13 -9.30 -15.09
N SER A 406 -17.14 -8.48 -15.37
CA SER A 406 -17.95 -8.59 -16.59
C SER A 406 -17.15 -8.45 -17.89
N ALA A 407 -16.06 -7.71 -17.86
CA ALA A 407 -15.11 -7.54 -18.97
C ALA A 407 -14.02 -8.63 -19.03
N SER A 408 -13.86 -9.43 -17.98
CA SER A 408 -12.80 -10.43 -17.86
C SER A 408 -12.96 -11.60 -18.85
N GLU A 409 -11.87 -12.31 -19.09
CA GLU A 409 -11.86 -13.53 -19.88
C GLU A 409 -12.70 -14.62 -19.21
N LEU A 410 -12.66 -14.73 -17.88
CA LEU A 410 -13.46 -15.65 -17.10
C LEU A 410 -14.95 -15.43 -17.34
N ALA A 411 -15.43 -14.19 -17.27
CA ALA A 411 -16.84 -13.88 -17.50
C ALA A 411 -17.28 -14.13 -18.96
N ARG A 412 -16.37 -13.93 -19.92
CA ARG A 412 -16.62 -14.32 -21.33
C ARG A 412 -16.76 -15.83 -21.49
N HIS A 413 -15.98 -16.59 -20.76
CA HIS A 413 -16.06 -18.06 -20.75
C HIS A 413 -17.34 -18.56 -20.07
N GLU A 414 -17.73 -17.97 -18.93
CA GLU A 414 -18.96 -18.33 -18.22
C GLU A 414 -20.23 -17.97 -19.02
N PHE A 415 -20.19 -16.85 -19.76
CA PHE A 415 -21.36 -16.32 -20.51
C PHE A 415 -20.95 -15.79 -21.89
N PRO A 416 -20.60 -16.68 -22.83
CA PRO A 416 -20.15 -16.27 -24.17
C PRO A 416 -21.23 -15.52 -24.95
N GLU A 417 -22.51 -15.85 -24.74
CA GLU A 417 -23.66 -15.27 -25.42
C GLU A 417 -24.07 -13.89 -24.93
N LEU A 418 -23.53 -13.43 -23.78
CA LEU A 418 -23.95 -12.19 -23.14
C LEU A 418 -22.99 -11.04 -23.41
N THR A 419 -23.56 -9.83 -23.51
CA THR A 419 -22.76 -8.61 -23.50
C THR A 419 -22.16 -8.32 -22.12
N VAL A 420 -21.09 -7.52 -22.09
CA VAL A 420 -20.39 -7.14 -20.86
C VAL A 420 -21.37 -6.60 -19.79
N GLU A 421 -22.30 -5.74 -20.19
CA GLU A 421 -23.25 -5.09 -19.29
C GLU A 421 -24.23 -6.06 -18.62
N LYS A 422 -24.66 -7.11 -19.33
CA LYS A 422 -25.58 -8.13 -18.78
C LYS A 422 -24.90 -9.06 -17.77
N ARG A 423 -23.59 -9.28 -17.92
CA ARG A 423 -22.82 -10.12 -17.00
C ARG A 423 -22.66 -9.47 -15.63
N SER A 424 -22.63 -8.12 -15.56
CA SER A 424 -22.56 -7.37 -14.30
C SER A 424 -23.76 -7.66 -13.39
N ALA A 425 -24.97 -7.63 -13.93
CA ALA A 425 -26.19 -7.91 -13.16
C ALA A 425 -26.20 -9.35 -12.58
N ILE A 426 -25.65 -10.32 -13.32
CA ILE A 426 -25.50 -11.69 -12.82
C ILE A 426 -24.54 -11.72 -11.62
N SER A 427 -23.42 -11.02 -11.73
CA SER A 427 -22.44 -10.93 -10.65
C SER A 427 -23.05 -10.32 -9.39
N ILE A 428 -23.83 -9.22 -9.53
CA ILE A 428 -24.53 -8.59 -8.41
C ILE A 428 -25.48 -9.57 -7.71
N ALA A 429 -26.25 -10.35 -8.46
CA ALA A 429 -27.13 -11.37 -7.89
C ALA A 429 -26.37 -12.46 -7.14
N ARG A 430 -25.31 -12.98 -7.76
CA ARG A 430 -24.47 -14.05 -7.18
C ARG A 430 -23.70 -13.61 -5.95
N ARG A 431 -23.30 -12.32 -5.86
CA ARG A 431 -22.67 -11.77 -4.67
C ARG A 431 -23.57 -11.83 -3.44
N LEU A 432 -24.88 -11.74 -3.62
CA LEU A 432 -25.80 -11.92 -2.51
C LEU A 432 -25.91 -13.40 -2.09
N GLN A 433 -25.89 -14.31 -3.07
CA GLN A 433 -25.99 -15.73 -2.80
C GLN A 433 -24.73 -16.33 -2.18
N ASP A 434 -23.54 -15.98 -2.70
CA ASP A 434 -22.23 -16.43 -2.21
C ASP A 434 -21.17 -15.35 -2.49
N PRO A 435 -21.00 -14.38 -1.58
CA PRO A 435 -20.05 -13.27 -1.77
C PRO A 435 -18.63 -13.76 -2.01
N LEU A 436 -18.16 -14.74 -1.23
CA LEU A 436 -16.81 -15.26 -1.34
C LEU A 436 -16.56 -15.89 -2.71
N ALA A 437 -17.43 -16.77 -3.16
CA ALA A 437 -17.29 -17.45 -4.44
C ALA A 437 -17.28 -16.49 -5.64
N GLU A 438 -17.99 -15.38 -5.54
CA GLU A 438 -18.05 -14.38 -6.61
C GLU A 438 -16.90 -13.37 -6.56
N LEU A 439 -16.54 -12.87 -5.38
CA LEU A 439 -15.49 -11.85 -5.21
C LEU A 439 -14.09 -12.38 -5.54
N VAL A 440 -13.80 -13.65 -5.30
CA VAL A 440 -12.49 -14.25 -5.65
C VAL A 440 -12.24 -14.35 -7.16
N LYS A 441 -13.25 -14.15 -8.00
CA LYS A 441 -13.12 -14.08 -9.47
C LYS A 441 -12.49 -12.76 -9.95
N ILE A 442 -12.32 -11.79 -9.06
CA ILE A 442 -11.90 -10.43 -9.35
C ILE A 442 -10.55 -10.20 -8.68
N ASP A 443 -9.64 -9.51 -9.37
CA ASP A 443 -8.43 -9.00 -8.72
C ASP A 443 -8.81 -8.17 -7.49
N PRO A 444 -8.35 -8.52 -6.28
CA PRO A 444 -8.72 -7.82 -5.05
C PRO A 444 -8.49 -6.32 -5.10
N LYS A 445 -7.51 -5.85 -5.87
CA LYS A 445 -7.26 -4.40 -6.09
C LYS A 445 -8.38 -3.70 -6.86
N SER A 446 -9.20 -4.43 -7.59
CA SER A 446 -10.35 -3.90 -8.30
C SER A 446 -11.60 -3.80 -7.43
N ILE A 447 -11.55 -4.34 -6.22
CA ILE A 447 -12.59 -4.18 -5.22
C ILE A 447 -12.33 -2.88 -4.46
N GLY A 448 -13.33 -1.98 -4.40
CA GLY A 448 -13.21 -0.71 -3.70
C GLY A 448 -13.20 -0.92 -2.19
N VAL A 449 -12.03 -0.95 -1.58
CA VAL A 449 -11.83 -1.19 -0.14
C VAL A 449 -11.36 0.05 0.62
N GLY A 450 -11.03 1.15 -0.08
CA GLY A 450 -10.65 2.39 0.57
C GLY A 450 -10.36 3.56 -0.37
N GLN A 451 -10.45 4.77 0.19
CA GLN A 451 -10.37 6.03 -0.57
C GLN A 451 -8.99 6.24 -1.22
N TYR A 452 -7.92 5.83 -0.56
CA TYR A 452 -6.52 6.05 -1.01
C TYR A 452 -5.88 4.79 -1.62
N GLN A 453 -6.68 3.83 -2.03
CA GLN A 453 -6.23 2.53 -2.54
C GLN A 453 -5.24 2.65 -3.72
N HIS A 454 -5.41 3.68 -4.57
CA HIS A 454 -4.55 3.92 -5.74
C HIS A 454 -3.32 4.82 -5.44
N ASP A 455 -3.19 5.32 -4.20
CA ASP A 455 -2.10 6.22 -3.80
C ASP A 455 -1.06 5.55 -2.91
N VAL A 456 -1.26 4.29 -2.56
CA VAL A 456 -0.31 3.48 -1.79
C VAL A 456 0.52 2.59 -2.71
N SER A 457 1.59 2.00 -2.17
CA SER A 457 2.41 1.02 -2.89
C SER A 457 1.57 -0.14 -3.43
N GLN A 458 1.41 -0.22 -4.75
CA GLN A 458 0.56 -1.23 -5.41
C GLN A 458 1.10 -2.65 -5.23
N LYS A 459 2.41 -2.81 -5.04
CA LYS A 459 3.03 -4.10 -4.74
C LYS A 459 2.65 -4.58 -3.34
N LYS A 460 2.86 -3.74 -2.31
CA LYS A 460 2.48 -4.07 -0.92
C LYS A 460 0.97 -4.31 -0.80
N LEU A 461 0.16 -3.50 -1.49
CA LEU A 461 -1.29 -3.65 -1.51
C LEU A 461 -1.68 -5.01 -2.09
N SER A 462 -1.17 -5.38 -3.27
CA SER A 462 -1.46 -6.68 -3.89
C SER A 462 -1.12 -7.84 -2.95
N GLU A 463 0.11 -7.88 -2.45
CA GLU A 463 0.58 -8.92 -1.54
C GLU A 463 -0.30 -9.05 -0.29
N SER A 464 -0.77 -7.93 0.26
CA SER A 464 -1.62 -7.90 1.45
C SER A 464 -3.05 -8.37 1.16
N LEU A 465 -3.66 -7.90 0.05
CA LEU A 465 -5.01 -8.29 -0.32
C LEU A 465 -5.10 -9.76 -0.77
N ASP A 466 -4.11 -10.25 -1.53
CA ASP A 466 -4.01 -11.66 -1.92
C ASP A 466 -3.91 -12.56 -0.69
N PHE A 467 -3.10 -12.16 0.29
CA PHE A 467 -2.99 -12.86 1.57
C PHE A 467 -4.34 -12.93 2.32
N VAL A 468 -5.14 -11.86 2.29
CA VAL A 468 -6.48 -11.86 2.89
C VAL A 468 -7.40 -12.84 2.19
N VAL A 469 -7.41 -12.87 0.85
CA VAL A 469 -8.24 -13.82 0.08
C VAL A 469 -7.86 -15.25 0.44
N ASP A 470 -6.58 -15.60 0.37
CA ASP A 470 -6.08 -16.93 0.69
C ASP A 470 -6.43 -17.34 2.13
N THR A 471 -6.25 -16.44 3.08
CA THR A 471 -6.57 -16.70 4.49
C THR A 471 -8.06 -16.94 4.68
N VAL A 472 -8.92 -16.10 4.12
CA VAL A 472 -10.39 -16.23 4.25
C VAL A 472 -10.88 -17.50 3.59
N VAL A 473 -10.46 -17.80 2.36
CA VAL A 473 -10.86 -19.04 1.65
C VAL A 473 -10.49 -20.28 2.46
N ASN A 474 -9.27 -20.32 2.99
CA ASN A 474 -8.83 -21.44 3.81
C ASN A 474 -9.49 -21.48 5.19
N GLN A 475 -9.88 -20.34 5.75
CA GLN A 475 -10.60 -20.26 7.03
C GLN A 475 -12.05 -20.76 6.89
N VAL A 476 -12.76 -20.35 5.85
CA VAL A 476 -14.16 -20.73 5.58
C VAL A 476 -14.24 -22.17 5.06
N GLY A 477 -13.28 -22.55 4.22
CA GLY A 477 -13.32 -23.79 3.45
C GLY A 477 -14.22 -23.69 2.21
N VAL A 478 -14.11 -24.65 1.32
CA VAL A 478 -14.85 -24.67 0.06
C VAL A 478 -15.52 -26.01 -0.18
N ASN A 479 -16.67 -25.99 -0.84
CA ASN A 479 -17.33 -27.21 -1.29
C ASN A 479 -16.76 -27.62 -2.65
N ILE A 480 -16.04 -28.72 -2.71
CA ILE A 480 -15.38 -29.24 -3.91
C ILE A 480 -16.36 -29.48 -5.08
N ASN A 481 -17.62 -29.79 -4.77
CA ASN A 481 -18.62 -30.06 -5.78
C ASN A 481 -19.27 -28.82 -6.39
N THR A 482 -19.13 -27.66 -5.76
CA THR A 482 -19.76 -26.41 -6.23
C THR A 482 -18.76 -25.30 -6.52
N ALA A 483 -17.56 -25.38 -5.95
CA ALA A 483 -16.55 -24.33 -6.09
C ALA A 483 -16.06 -24.16 -7.54
N SER A 484 -15.88 -22.91 -7.96
CA SER A 484 -15.26 -22.59 -9.25
C SER A 484 -13.76 -22.87 -9.25
N PRO A 485 -13.10 -23.02 -10.42
CA PRO A 485 -11.65 -23.16 -10.48
C PRO A 485 -10.93 -21.97 -9.80
N ALA A 486 -11.47 -20.76 -9.92
CA ALA A 486 -10.93 -19.55 -9.27
C ALA A 486 -10.94 -19.70 -7.74
N LEU A 487 -12.06 -20.12 -7.14
CA LEU A 487 -12.15 -20.33 -5.69
C LEU A 487 -11.24 -21.46 -5.22
N LEU A 488 -11.18 -22.57 -5.96
CA LEU A 488 -10.33 -23.71 -5.64
C LEU A 488 -8.84 -23.35 -5.66
N SER A 489 -8.41 -22.44 -6.54
CA SER A 489 -6.99 -22.06 -6.66
C SER A 489 -6.45 -21.34 -5.41
N HIS A 490 -7.30 -20.80 -4.55
CA HIS A 490 -6.94 -20.21 -3.26
C HIS A 490 -6.87 -21.24 -2.11
N VAL A 491 -7.27 -22.47 -2.35
CA VAL A 491 -7.15 -23.53 -1.34
C VAL A 491 -5.70 -23.98 -1.23
N ALA A 492 -5.17 -24.02 -0.01
CA ALA A 492 -3.79 -24.41 0.23
C ALA A 492 -3.46 -25.78 -0.38
N GLY A 493 -2.42 -25.83 -1.20
CA GLY A 493 -2.00 -27.04 -1.92
C GLY A 493 -2.59 -27.20 -3.31
N LEU A 494 -3.58 -26.39 -3.72
CA LEU A 494 -4.15 -26.41 -5.07
C LEU A 494 -3.54 -25.27 -5.91
N ASN A 495 -3.28 -25.55 -7.16
CA ASN A 495 -2.92 -24.54 -8.16
C ASN A 495 -4.00 -24.49 -9.26
N LYS A 496 -3.89 -23.53 -10.18
CA LYS A 496 -4.85 -23.33 -11.27
C LYS A 496 -5.14 -24.63 -12.04
N THR A 497 -4.09 -25.36 -12.44
CA THR A 497 -4.24 -26.61 -13.21
C THR A 497 -4.97 -27.70 -12.42
N ILE A 498 -4.64 -27.88 -11.14
CA ILE A 498 -5.33 -28.86 -10.28
C ILE A 498 -6.77 -28.44 -10.07
N SER A 499 -7.04 -27.16 -9.87
CA SER A 499 -8.40 -26.62 -9.69
C SER A 499 -9.27 -26.85 -10.93
N GLU A 500 -8.74 -26.62 -12.12
CA GLU A 500 -9.40 -26.92 -13.40
C GLU A 500 -9.65 -28.43 -13.55
N ASN A 501 -8.69 -29.29 -13.20
CA ASN A 501 -8.84 -30.74 -13.25
C ASN A 501 -9.88 -31.26 -12.25
N ILE A 502 -10.02 -30.66 -11.07
CA ILE A 502 -11.08 -31.00 -10.11
C ILE A 502 -12.46 -30.74 -10.73
N VAL A 503 -12.63 -29.58 -11.35
CA VAL A 503 -13.90 -29.23 -11.99
C VAL A 503 -14.22 -30.18 -13.15
N LYS A 504 -13.23 -30.42 -14.01
CA LYS A 504 -13.38 -31.38 -15.13
C LYS A 504 -13.71 -32.79 -14.64
N TYR A 505 -13.01 -33.28 -13.61
CA TYR A 505 -13.26 -34.60 -13.03
C TYR A 505 -14.72 -34.75 -12.53
N ARG A 506 -15.25 -33.74 -11.81
CA ARG A 506 -16.65 -33.81 -11.34
C ARG A 506 -17.68 -33.68 -12.46
N GLU A 507 -17.34 -33.04 -13.57
CA GLU A 507 -18.20 -32.96 -14.76
C GLU A 507 -18.27 -34.31 -15.50
N GLU A 508 -17.14 -35.02 -15.54
CA GLU A 508 -17.03 -36.32 -16.22
C GLU A 508 -17.50 -37.50 -15.35
N GLU A 509 -17.12 -37.54 -14.07
CA GLU A 509 -17.33 -38.65 -13.16
C GLU A 509 -18.49 -38.45 -12.17
N GLY A 510 -19.07 -37.22 -12.15
CA GLY A 510 -20.15 -36.85 -11.24
C GLY A 510 -19.70 -36.36 -9.88
N VAL A 511 -20.63 -36.37 -8.92
CA VAL A 511 -20.41 -35.80 -7.58
C VAL A 511 -19.32 -36.56 -6.82
N ILE A 512 -18.36 -35.81 -6.27
CA ILE A 512 -17.29 -36.33 -5.41
C ILE A 512 -17.88 -36.57 -4.01
N THR A 513 -18.05 -37.84 -3.63
CA THR A 513 -18.67 -38.26 -2.37
C THR A 513 -17.66 -38.72 -1.32
N SER A 514 -16.40 -38.96 -1.70
CA SER A 514 -15.38 -39.42 -0.79
C SER A 514 -14.03 -38.79 -1.08
N ARG A 515 -13.19 -38.64 -0.03
CA ARG A 515 -11.80 -38.16 -0.19
C ARG A 515 -10.97 -39.08 -1.10
N ALA A 516 -11.26 -40.38 -1.14
CA ALA A 516 -10.54 -41.31 -2.00
C ALA A 516 -10.69 -41.00 -3.50
N GLN A 517 -11.83 -40.43 -3.90
CA GLN A 517 -12.05 -40.00 -5.29
C GLN A 517 -11.17 -38.82 -5.67
N ILE A 518 -10.83 -37.93 -4.71
CA ILE A 518 -9.95 -36.78 -4.96
C ILE A 518 -8.55 -37.23 -5.43
N LYS A 519 -8.06 -38.39 -4.97
CA LYS A 519 -6.78 -38.96 -5.43
C LYS A 519 -6.75 -39.29 -6.92
N LYS A 520 -7.90 -39.44 -7.54
CA LYS A 520 -8.02 -39.78 -8.98
C LYS A 520 -7.93 -38.53 -9.86
N VAL A 521 -8.00 -37.35 -9.27
CA VAL A 521 -7.87 -36.08 -10.01
C VAL A 521 -6.46 -35.95 -10.59
N PRO A 522 -6.32 -35.76 -11.92
CA PRO A 522 -5.01 -35.63 -12.55
C PRO A 522 -4.17 -34.52 -11.94
N ARG A 523 -2.86 -34.78 -11.73
CA ARG A 523 -1.87 -33.87 -11.15
C ARG A 523 -2.07 -33.50 -9.67
N LEU A 524 -3.06 -34.06 -9.00
CA LEU A 524 -3.20 -33.88 -7.55
C LEU A 524 -2.25 -34.85 -6.84
N GLY A 525 -1.13 -34.32 -6.36
CA GLY A 525 -0.11 -35.11 -5.68
C GLY A 525 -0.44 -35.39 -4.22
N SER A 526 0.33 -36.30 -3.60
CA SER A 526 0.16 -36.67 -2.19
C SER A 526 0.28 -35.49 -1.21
N LYS A 527 1.05 -34.46 -1.55
CA LYS A 527 1.18 -33.26 -0.72
C LYS A 527 -0.09 -32.39 -0.73
N ALA A 528 -0.81 -32.34 -1.85
CA ALA A 528 -2.05 -31.57 -1.99
C ALA A 528 -3.27 -32.33 -1.44
N PHE A 529 -3.22 -33.66 -1.40
CA PHE A 529 -4.26 -34.55 -0.83
C PHE A 529 -4.22 -34.56 0.70
#